data_61a4b3bcf96948b67a44c4a5053b06da
#
_entry.id   61a4b3bcf96948b67a44c4a5053b06da
#
_cell.length_a   1.000
_cell.length_b   1.000
_cell.length_c   1.000
_cell.angle_alpha   90.00
_cell.angle_beta   90.00
_cell.angle_gamma   90.00
#
_symmetry.space_group_name_H-M   'P 1'
#
loop_
_entity.id
_entity.type
_entity.pdbx_description
1 polymer ?
#
loop_
_entity_poly.entity_id
_entity_poly.type
_entity_poly.pdbx_seq_one_letter_code
_entity_poly.pdbx_strand_id
1 'polypeptide(L)'
;MKAKYLGLDLSSPVVVSSSPYTATMSNIEQCVRNGAGAVVLKSIFEEQIIRHAAALDYASQQGMGDSGEYLERYIGDAYKGEFLKLVADARTTGVPVIASINCIASAEAWTDY
;
A
#
# COMPACT_ATOMS: atom_id res chain seq x y z
N MET A 1 -10.34 -21.83 -14.94
CA MET A 1 -9.56 -21.41 -16.13
C MET A 1 -8.26 -20.80 -15.66
N LYS A 2 -7.14 -21.39 -16.02
CA LYS A 2 -5.82 -20.90 -15.61
C LYS A 2 -5.32 -19.82 -16.57
N ALA A 3 -4.59 -18.84 -16.05
CA ALA A 3 -4.01 -17.75 -16.83
C ALA A 3 -2.60 -17.44 -16.35
N LYS A 4 -1.84 -16.71 -17.15
CA LYS A 4 -0.54 -16.16 -16.76
C LYS A 4 -0.54 -14.65 -16.92
N TYR A 5 0.01 -13.94 -15.92
CA TYR A 5 0.18 -12.51 -15.95
C TYR A 5 1.42 -12.10 -15.16
N LEU A 6 2.29 -11.30 -15.76
CA LEU A 6 3.56 -10.86 -15.15
C LEU A 6 4.44 -12.03 -14.66
N GLY A 7 4.42 -13.14 -15.39
CA GLY A 7 5.15 -14.36 -14.97
C GLY A 7 4.51 -15.12 -13.82
N LEU A 8 3.33 -14.70 -13.36
CA LEU A 8 2.60 -15.36 -12.28
C LEU A 8 1.54 -16.28 -12.83
N ASP A 9 1.43 -17.48 -12.25
CA ASP A 9 0.37 -18.43 -12.58
C ASP A 9 -0.89 -18.08 -11.79
N LEU A 10 -1.98 -17.80 -12.52
CA LEU A 10 -3.26 -17.43 -11.93
C LEU A 10 -4.24 -18.59 -12.04
N SER A 11 -4.95 -18.89 -10.96
CA SER A 11 -6.02 -19.89 -10.96
C SER A 11 -7.25 -19.44 -11.74
N SER A 12 -7.39 -18.15 -11.98
CA SER A 12 -8.50 -17.50 -12.69
C SER A 12 -7.95 -16.31 -13.48
N PRO A 13 -8.53 -15.94 -14.63
CA PRO A 13 -8.10 -14.77 -15.38
C PRO A 13 -8.57 -13.44 -14.77
N VAL A 14 -9.33 -13.46 -13.69
CA VAL A 14 -9.86 -12.26 -13.05
C VAL A 14 -8.82 -11.66 -12.13
N VAL A 15 -8.40 -10.43 -12.43
CA VAL A 15 -7.50 -9.64 -11.59
C VAL A 15 -8.27 -8.46 -11.02
N VAL A 16 -8.31 -8.35 -9.69
CA VAL A 16 -8.96 -7.23 -9.02
C VAL A 16 -8.02 -6.03 -9.04
N SER A 17 -8.45 -4.95 -9.68
CA SER A 17 -7.63 -3.77 -9.88
C SER A 17 -7.43 -2.96 -8.60
N SER A 18 -6.39 -2.13 -8.59
CA SER A 18 -6.13 -1.20 -7.50
C SER A 18 -7.30 -0.24 -7.30
N SER A 19 -7.83 -0.20 -6.07
CA SER A 19 -8.98 0.65 -5.72
C SER A 19 -9.07 0.78 -4.20
N PRO A 20 -9.89 1.70 -3.68
CA PRO A 20 -10.17 1.74 -2.24
C PRO A 20 -10.69 0.41 -1.66
N TYR A 21 -11.34 -0.41 -2.49
CA TYR A 21 -11.84 -1.71 -2.07
C TYR A 21 -10.72 -2.65 -1.63
N THR A 22 -9.57 -2.64 -2.32
CA THR A 22 -8.42 -3.50 -2.01
C THR A 22 -7.50 -2.91 -0.93
N ALA A 23 -7.97 -1.94 -0.17
CA ALA A 23 -7.21 -1.34 0.93
C ALA A 23 -7.34 -2.11 2.26
N THR A 24 -8.27 -3.04 2.37
CA THR A 24 -8.53 -3.79 3.61
C THR A 24 -8.48 -5.29 3.38
N MET A 25 -7.99 -6.04 4.38
CA MET A 25 -7.92 -7.50 4.32
C MET A 25 -9.30 -8.14 4.15
N SER A 26 -10.31 -7.62 4.83
CA SER A 26 -11.68 -8.14 4.74
C SER A 26 -12.17 -8.16 3.29
N ASN A 27 -11.97 -7.07 2.57
CA ASN A 27 -12.37 -6.96 1.16
C ASN A 27 -11.52 -7.84 0.25
N ILE A 28 -10.22 -7.94 0.52
CA ILE A 28 -9.30 -8.82 -0.23
C ILE A 28 -9.73 -10.28 -0.08
N GLU A 29 -10.06 -10.71 1.12
CA GLU A 29 -10.55 -12.07 1.37
C GLU A 29 -11.86 -12.35 0.61
N GLN A 30 -12.76 -11.38 0.53
CA GLN A 30 -13.99 -11.51 -0.25
C GLN A 30 -13.70 -11.67 -1.75
N CYS A 31 -12.74 -10.91 -2.28
CA CYS A 31 -12.31 -11.05 -3.67
C CYS A 31 -11.79 -12.46 -3.96
N VAL A 32 -10.96 -12.98 -3.07
CA VAL A 32 -10.38 -14.32 -3.22
C VAL A 32 -11.46 -15.40 -3.13
N ARG A 33 -12.39 -15.28 -2.20
CA ARG A 33 -13.53 -16.22 -2.06
C ARG A 33 -14.41 -16.24 -3.31
N ASN A 34 -14.53 -15.13 -4.00
CA ASN A 34 -15.36 -15.00 -5.19
C ASN A 34 -14.59 -15.29 -6.49
N GLY A 35 -13.40 -15.85 -6.41
CA GLY A 35 -12.69 -16.40 -7.56
C GLY A 35 -11.66 -15.48 -8.19
N ALA A 36 -11.18 -14.45 -7.50
CA ALA A 36 -10.09 -13.63 -8.00
C ALA A 36 -8.81 -14.47 -8.17
N GLY A 37 -8.16 -14.35 -9.33
CA GLY A 37 -6.89 -15.00 -9.62
C GLY A 37 -5.69 -14.21 -9.10
N ALA A 38 -5.82 -12.89 -8.96
CA ALA A 38 -4.82 -12.02 -8.37
C ALA A 38 -5.49 -10.76 -7.84
N VAL A 39 -4.83 -10.07 -6.93
CA VAL A 39 -5.33 -8.82 -6.35
C VAL A 39 -4.24 -7.76 -6.43
N VAL A 40 -4.59 -6.58 -6.97
CA VAL A 40 -3.74 -5.40 -6.94
C VAL A 40 -4.18 -4.54 -5.76
N LEU A 41 -3.29 -4.30 -4.81
CA LEU A 41 -3.60 -3.51 -3.62
C LEU A 41 -3.82 -2.04 -3.99
N LYS A 42 -4.61 -1.34 -3.16
CA LYS A 42 -4.75 0.11 -3.30
C LYS A 42 -3.37 0.76 -3.37
N SER A 43 -3.18 1.65 -4.34
CA SER A 43 -1.90 2.31 -4.55
C SER A 43 -1.47 3.09 -3.31
N ILE A 44 -0.21 2.95 -2.94
CA ILE A 44 0.43 3.84 -2.00
C ILE A 44 0.91 5.08 -2.76
N PHE A 45 0.48 6.24 -2.33
CA PHE A 45 0.84 7.50 -2.95
C PHE A 45 1.81 8.25 -2.05
N GLU A 46 2.94 8.66 -2.61
CA GLU A 46 3.91 9.48 -1.90
C GLU A 46 3.26 10.77 -1.38
N GLU A 47 2.36 11.37 -2.16
CA GLU A 47 1.60 12.54 -1.74
C GLU A 47 0.87 12.36 -0.40
N GLN A 48 0.25 11.19 -0.21
CA GLN A 48 -0.48 10.91 1.03
C GLN A 48 0.45 10.82 2.23
N ILE A 49 1.64 10.26 2.02
CA ILE A 49 2.67 10.16 3.05
C ILE A 49 3.17 11.55 3.42
N ILE A 50 3.48 12.37 2.42
CA ILE A 50 3.97 13.74 2.60
C ILE A 50 2.90 14.62 3.26
N ARG A 51 1.64 14.54 2.81
CA ARG A 51 0.54 15.31 3.40
C ARG A 51 0.26 14.94 4.84
N HIS A 52 0.33 13.65 5.16
CA HIS A 52 0.12 13.18 6.53
C HIS A 52 1.24 13.68 7.45
N ALA A 53 2.47 13.60 6.99
CA ALA A 53 3.63 14.14 7.69
C ALA A 53 3.51 15.67 7.87
N ALA A 54 3.14 16.39 6.81
CA ALA A 54 2.98 17.85 6.85
C ALA A 54 1.85 18.29 7.78
N ALA A 55 0.71 17.58 7.80
CA ALA A 55 -0.40 17.89 8.69
C ALA A 55 -0.03 17.74 10.17
N LEU A 56 0.80 16.75 10.48
CA LEU A 56 1.26 16.52 11.84
C LEU A 56 2.39 17.46 12.26
N ASP A 57 3.24 17.85 11.31
CA ASP A 57 4.24 18.90 11.54
C ASP A 57 3.57 20.23 11.85
N TYR A 58 2.52 20.60 11.13
CA TYR A 58 1.72 21.80 11.42
C TYR A 58 1.08 21.72 12.80
N ALA A 59 0.54 20.59 13.19
CA ALA A 59 -0.05 20.39 14.51
C ALA A 59 1.01 20.45 15.64
N SER A 60 2.23 19.97 15.38
CA SER A 60 3.32 19.97 16.36
C SER A 60 3.98 21.35 16.50
N GLN A 61 4.03 22.16 15.44
CA GLN A 61 4.58 23.52 15.48
C GLN A 61 3.75 24.48 16.36
N GLN A 62 2.50 24.16 16.60
CA GLN A 62 1.67 24.94 17.54
C GLN A 62 1.94 24.61 19.02
N GLY A 63 2.72 23.58 19.30
CA GLY A 63 2.96 23.10 20.64
C GLY A 63 4.41 22.84 21.08
N MET A 64 5.33 22.39 20.19
CA MET A 64 6.71 22.07 20.58
C MET A 64 7.67 22.06 19.39
N GLY A 65 8.70 22.89 19.41
CA GLY A 65 9.50 23.32 18.27
C GLY A 65 10.45 22.36 17.58
N ASP A 66 10.85 21.18 18.11
CA ASP A 66 11.91 20.35 17.53
C ASP A 66 11.49 18.92 17.14
N SER A 67 10.23 18.58 17.30
CA SER A 67 9.73 17.23 17.05
C SER A 67 9.20 16.98 15.62
N GLY A 68 9.19 18.01 14.76
CA GLY A 68 8.59 17.95 13.43
C GLY A 68 9.24 16.90 12.51
N GLU A 69 10.58 16.93 12.36
CA GLU A 69 11.30 15.97 11.51
C GLU A 69 11.19 14.54 12.03
N TYR A 70 11.20 14.37 13.34
CA TYR A 70 11.06 13.05 13.96
C TYR A 70 9.66 12.48 13.74
N LEU A 71 8.63 13.30 13.86
CA LEU A 71 7.25 12.93 13.60
C LEU A 71 6.99 12.61 12.13
N GLU A 72 7.58 13.37 11.20
CA GLU A 72 7.50 13.09 9.77
C GLU A 72 8.03 11.69 9.43
N ARG A 73 9.21 11.34 9.96
CA ARG A 73 9.78 10.01 9.76
C ARG A 73 8.92 8.93 10.41
N TYR A 74 8.49 9.16 11.63
CA TYR A 74 7.68 8.19 12.39
C TYR A 74 6.38 7.86 11.67
N ILE A 75 5.71 8.84 11.10
CA ILE A 75 4.43 8.66 10.41
C ILE A 75 4.63 8.05 9.03
N GLY A 76 5.66 8.48 8.31
CA GLY A 76 6.03 7.85 7.06
C GLY A 76 6.34 6.37 7.27
N ASP A 77 7.09 6.04 8.30
CA ASP A 77 7.43 4.67 8.65
C ASP A 77 6.21 3.87 9.12
N ALA A 78 5.30 4.48 9.88
CA ALA A 78 4.05 3.85 10.29
C ALA A 78 3.15 3.55 9.09
N TYR A 79 3.04 4.46 8.15
CA TYR A 79 2.26 4.28 6.93
C TYR A 79 2.84 3.18 6.03
N LYS A 80 4.15 3.15 5.90
CA LYS A 80 4.86 2.05 5.20
C LYS A 80 4.64 0.73 5.91
N GLY A 81 4.73 0.72 7.25
CA GLY A 81 4.52 -0.46 8.07
C GLY A 81 3.13 -1.05 7.89
N GLU A 82 2.10 -0.22 7.85
CA GLU A 82 0.72 -0.66 7.59
C GLU A 82 0.58 -1.25 6.18
N PHE A 83 1.18 -0.63 5.18
CA PHE A 83 1.16 -1.14 3.81
C PHE A 83 1.89 -2.48 3.69
N LEU A 84 3.06 -2.59 4.27
CA LEU A 84 3.84 -3.83 4.28
C LEU A 84 3.12 -4.95 5.01
N LYS A 85 2.43 -4.62 6.10
CA LYS A 85 1.59 -5.57 6.82
C LYS A 85 0.43 -6.05 5.95
N LEU A 86 -0.21 -5.14 5.23
CA LEU A 86 -1.29 -5.50 4.31
C LEU A 86 -0.78 -6.45 3.21
N VAL A 87 0.39 -6.18 2.63
CA VAL A 87 1.02 -7.07 1.65
C VAL A 87 1.27 -8.45 2.24
N ALA A 88 1.85 -8.52 3.43
CA ALA A 88 2.14 -9.77 4.11
C ALA A 88 0.85 -10.57 4.40
N ASP A 89 -0.17 -9.90 4.92
CA ASP A 89 -1.45 -10.52 5.24
C ASP A 89 -2.18 -10.98 3.98
N ALA A 90 -2.18 -10.17 2.92
CA ALA A 90 -2.81 -10.53 1.65
C ALA A 90 -2.17 -11.76 1.01
N ARG A 91 -0.87 -11.94 1.17
CA ARG A 91 -0.17 -13.13 0.66
C ARG A 91 -0.67 -14.42 1.29
N THR A 92 -1.19 -14.38 2.50
CA THR A 92 -1.74 -15.57 3.18
C THR A 92 -2.99 -16.12 2.50
N THR A 93 -3.65 -15.35 1.64
CA THR A 93 -4.83 -15.80 0.89
C THR A 93 -4.51 -16.83 -0.20
N GLY A 94 -3.24 -16.96 -0.57
CA GLY A 94 -2.80 -17.93 -1.57
C GLY A 94 -2.86 -17.47 -3.02
N VAL A 95 -3.43 -16.29 -3.30
CA VAL A 95 -3.40 -15.70 -4.65
C VAL A 95 -2.25 -14.69 -4.78
N PRO A 96 -1.69 -14.48 -5.99
CA PRO A 96 -0.71 -13.45 -6.21
C PRO A 96 -1.21 -12.06 -5.81
N VAL A 97 -0.36 -11.33 -5.09
CA VAL A 97 -0.64 -9.97 -4.63
C VAL A 97 0.33 -9.01 -5.32
N ILE A 98 -0.21 -7.97 -5.93
CA ILE A 98 0.55 -6.98 -6.66
C ILE A 98 0.45 -5.66 -5.89
N ALA A 99 1.59 -5.14 -5.45
CA ALA A 99 1.65 -3.82 -4.84
C ALA A 99 1.66 -2.74 -5.93
N SER A 100 0.88 -1.71 -5.73
CA SER A 100 0.84 -0.55 -6.63
C SER A 100 1.46 0.64 -5.92
N ILE A 101 2.47 1.24 -6.55
CA ILE A 101 3.16 2.41 -6.00
C ILE A 101 3.09 3.55 -7.01
N ASN A 102 2.93 4.76 -6.51
CA ASN A 102 2.86 5.96 -7.33
C ASN A 102 3.86 6.99 -6.81
N CYS A 103 4.90 7.22 -7.59
CA CYS A 103 5.98 8.15 -7.27
C CYS A 103 5.76 9.49 -7.96
N ILE A 104 5.89 10.58 -7.22
CA ILE A 104 5.83 11.95 -7.73
C ILE A 104 7.19 12.61 -7.69
N ALA A 105 8.00 12.26 -6.70
CA ALA A 105 9.34 12.78 -6.52
C ALA A 105 10.36 12.02 -7.37
N SER A 106 11.60 11.94 -6.96
CA SER A 106 12.66 11.25 -7.69
C SER A 106 12.59 9.73 -7.51
N ALA A 107 13.12 9.02 -8.48
CA ALA A 107 13.25 7.56 -8.40
C ALA A 107 14.05 7.12 -7.16
N GLU A 108 14.99 7.94 -6.70
CA GLU A 108 15.82 7.66 -5.53
C GLU A 108 14.98 7.57 -4.25
N ALA A 109 13.97 8.43 -4.11
CA ALA A 109 13.09 8.39 -2.95
C ALA A 109 12.34 7.06 -2.82
N TRP A 110 12.02 6.43 -3.93
CA TRP A 110 11.28 5.17 -3.95
C TRP A 110 12.15 3.93 -3.77
N THR A 111 13.45 4.03 -4.02
CA THR A 111 14.36 2.90 -3.75
C THR A 111 14.53 2.66 -2.25
N ASP A 112 14.30 3.70 -1.43
CA ASP A 112 14.32 3.61 0.03
C ASP A 112 13.02 3.02 0.62
N TYR A 113 11.96 2.98 -0.18
CA TYR A 113 10.70 2.34 0.20
C TYR A 113 10.72 0.87 -0.16
#